data_006c3e82819782a589032714d0369715
#
_entry.id   006c3e82819782a589032714d0369715
#
_cell.length_a   1.000
_cell.length_b   1.000
_cell.length_c   1.000
_cell.angle_alpha   90.00
_cell.angle_beta   90.00
_cell.angle_gamma   90.00
#
_symmetry.space_group_name_H-M   'P 1'
#
loop_
_entity.id
_entity.type
_entity.pdbx_description
1 polymer ?
#
loop_
_entity_poly.entity_id
_entity_poly.type
_entity_poly.pdbx_seq_one_letter_code
_entity_poly.pdbx_strand_id
1 'polypeptide(L)'
;MSAVDAFFDTSVLLYLLSKDAAKADRVEELLAARGTISVQVLNEFAAVSLRKLGMPLPEVKEILDTVRAVCDVVPLTVETHDRALAIVARYGFSLYDSLVIAAALIAGSKRLYSEDLQHGQVIDRQLRVVNPFVSR
;
A
#
# COMPACT_ATOMS: atom_id res chain seq x y z
N MET A 1 -7.01 10.80 -14.58
CA MET A 1 -6.34 10.93 -13.27
C MET A 1 -4.95 10.32 -13.32
N SER A 2 -3.98 10.99 -12.73
CA SER A 2 -2.60 10.53 -12.75
C SER A 2 -2.38 9.31 -11.85
N ALA A 3 -1.50 8.39 -12.28
CA ALA A 3 -1.10 7.22 -11.49
C ALA A 3 -0.49 7.62 -10.13
N VAL A 4 0.19 8.78 -10.06
CA VAL A 4 0.81 9.26 -8.83
C VAL A 4 -0.20 9.63 -7.73
N ASP A 5 -1.46 9.82 -8.09
CA ASP A 5 -2.50 10.16 -7.12
C ASP A 5 -2.89 8.99 -6.22
N ALA A 6 -2.64 7.76 -6.64
CA ALA A 6 -3.03 6.55 -5.92
C ALA A 6 -1.81 5.83 -5.34
N PHE A 7 -1.88 5.51 -4.05
CA PHE A 7 -0.87 4.72 -3.35
C PHE A 7 -1.55 3.49 -2.75
N PHE A 8 -0.89 2.34 -2.78
CA PHE A 8 -1.45 1.08 -2.28
C PHE A 8 -0.74 0.63 -1.02
N ASP A 9 -1.54 0.41 0.04
CA ASP A 9 -1.07 -0.25 1.25
C ASP A 9 -0.98 -1.76 1.02
N THR A 10 -0.13 -2.42 1.80
CA THR A 10 0.04 -3.87 1.76
C THR A 10 -1.29 -4.62 1.97
N SER A 11 -2.14 -4.13 2.87
CA SER A 11 -3.43 -4.76 3.16
C SER A 11 -4.29 -4.97 1.92
N VAL A 12 -4.23 -4.02 0.99
CA VAL A 12 -5.00 -4.10 -0.26
C VAL A 12 -4.35 -5.07 -1.24
N LEU A 13 -3.02 -4.98 -1.41
CA LEU A 13 -2.31 -5.87 -2.34
C LEU A 13 -2.41 -7.34 -1.96
N LEU A 14 -2.47 -7.65 -0.68
CA LEU A 14 -2.58 -9.03 -0.22
C LEU A 14 -3.84 -9.74 -0.72
N TYR A 15 -4.87 -8.98 -1.09
CA TYR A 15 -6.07 -9.57 -1.69
C TYR A 15 -5.83 -10.18 -3.07
N LEU A 16 -4.71 -9.89 -3.73
CA LEU A 16 -4.32 -10.59 -4.96
C LEU A 16 -4.13 -12.09 -4.71
N LEU A 17 -3.84 -12.47 -3.46
CA LEU A 17 -3.61 -13.86 -3.05
C LEU A 17 -4.87 -14.48 -2.44
N SER A 18 -5.96 -13.73 -2.36
CA SER A 18 -7.17 -14.15 -1.66
C SER A 18 -8.03 -15.06 -2.52
N LYS A 19 -8.76 -15.97 -1.85
CA LYS A 19 -9.81 -16.76 -2.48
C LYS A 19 -11.09 -15.96 -2.67
N ASP A 20 -11.19 -14.78 -2.08
CA ASP A 20 -12.30 -13.85 -2.30
C ASP A 20 -12.11 -13.20 -3.67
N ALA A 21 -12.72 -13.79 -4.69
CA ALA A 21 -12.56 -13.36 -6.07
C ALA A 21 -13.01 -11.91 -6.29
N ALA A 22 -14.06 -11.47 -5.61
CA ALA A 22 -14.56 -10.11 -5.78
C ALA A 22 -13.54 -9.07 -5.30
N LYS A 23 -12.88 -9.34 -4.17
CA LYS A 23 -11.85 -8.43 -3.66
C LYS A 23 -10.58 -8.49 -4.50
N ALA A 24 -10.17 -9.67 -4.92
CA ALA A 24 -9.00 -9.82 -5.80
C ALA A 24 -9.22 -9.08 -7.12
N ASP A 25 -10.40 -9.23 -7.73
CA ASP A 25 -10.74 -8.54 -8.97
C ASP A 25 -10.75 -7.02 -8.80
N ARG A 26 -11.26 -6.55 -7.66
CA ARG A 26 -11.26 -5.12 -7.36
C ARG A 26 -9.85 -4.55 -7.30
N VAL A 27 -8.92 -5.29 -6.65
CA VAL A 27 -7.53 -4.85 -6.57
C VAL A 27 -6.88 -4.86 -7.95
N GLU A 28 -7.16 -5.89 -8.77
CA GLU A 28 -6.65 -5.93 -10.14
C GLU A 28 -7.13 -4.74 -10.97
N GLU A 29 -8.40 -4.33 -10.83
CA GLU A 29 -8.92 -3.13 -11.48
C GLU A 29 -8.15 -1.88 -11.07
N LEU A 30 -7.89 -1.73 -9.76
CA LEU A 30 -7.17 -0.56 -9.25
C LEU A 30 -5.72 -0.53 -9.76
N LEU A 31 -5.07 -1.69 -9.80
CA LEU A 31 -3.70 -1.80 -10.32
C LEU A 31 -3.64 -1.51 -11.82
N ALA A 32 -4.67 -1.90 -12.56
CA ALA A 32 -4.74 -1.62 -14.00
C ALA A 32 -4.74 -0.11 -14.28
N ALA A 33 -5.29 0.69 -13.36
CA ALA A 33 -5.24 2.15 -13.46
C ALA A 33 -3.88 2.71 -13.05
N ARG A 34 -2.96 1.86 -12.63
CA ARG A 34 -1.61 2.17 -12.15
C ARG A 34 -1.63 2.92 -10.82
N GLY A 35 -0.48 2.99 -10.17
CA GLY A 35 -0.33 3.69 -8.89
C GLY A 35 1.09 3.60 -8.39
N THR A 36 1.27 3.93 -7.13
CA THR A 36 2.55 3.95 -6.46
C THR A 36 2.53 3.04 -5.24
N ILE A 37 3.63 2.40 -4.98
CA ILE A 37 3.89 1.64 -3.75
C ILE A 37 5.27 2.00 -3.23
N SER A 38 5.61 1.54 -2.03
CA SER A 38 6.94 1.75 -1.47
C SER A 38 7.68 0.43 -1.32
N VAL A 39 9.00 0.51 -1.10
CA VAL A 39 9.81 -0.65 -0.73
C VAL A 39 9.27 -1.29 0.55
N GLN A 40 8.75 -0.51 1.50
CA GLN A 40 8.13 -1.04 2.72
C GLN A 40 6.95 -1.96 2.37
N VAL A 41 6.10 -1.56 1.42
CA VAL A 41 4.97 -2.39 0.97
C VAL A 41 5.46 -3.69 0.34
N LEU A 42 6.50 -3.63 -0.49
CA LEU A 42 7.09 -4.84 -1.08
C LEU A 42 7.59 -5.79 0.02
N ASN A 43 8.27 -5.25 1.02
CA ASN A 43 8.82 -6.04 2.12
C ASN A 43 7.73 -6.69 2.95
N GLU A 44 6.68 -5.96 3.29
CA GLU A 44 5.57 -6.49 4.06
C GLU A 44 4.81 -7.57 3.28
N PHE A 45 4.57 -7.33 2.00
CA PHE A 45 3.93 -8.33 1.13
C PHE A 45 4.75 -9.62 1.09
N ALA A 46 6.06 -9.52 0.88
CA ALA A 46 6.95 -10.67 0.85
C ALA A 46 6.95 -11.40 2.20
N ALA A 47 7.03 -10.66 3.31
CA ALA A 47 7.08 -11.26 4.64
C ALA A 47 5.80 -12.05 4.95
N VAL A 48 4.63 -11.50 4.64
CA VAL A 48 3.34 -12.18 4.86
C VAL A 48 3.22 -13.40 3.95
N SER A 49 3.54 -13.26 2.68
CA SER A 49 3.43 -14.34 1.69
C SER A 49 4.31 -15.53 2.04
N LEU A 50 5.55 -15.26 2.43
CA LEU A 50 6.52 -16.30 2.77
C LEU A 50 6.22 -16.97 4.11
N ARG A 51 5.88 -16.17 5.13
CA ARG A 51 5.73 -16.68 6.51
C ARG A 51 4.33 -17.17 6.82
N LYS A 52 3.31 -16.31 6.61
CA LYS A 52 1.93 -16.67 6.97
C LYS A 52 1.31 -17.62 5.97
N LEU A 53 1.53 -17.38 4.69
CA LEU A 53 0.89 -18.17 3.63
C LEU A 53 1.75 -19.32 3.16
N GLY A 54 3.01 -19.39 3.59
CA GLY A 54 3.92 -20.47 3.24
C GLY A 54 4.16 -20.62 1.75
N MET A 55 4.09 -19.53 1.01
CA MET A 55 4.26 -19.56 -0.44
C MET A 55 5.72 -19.78 -0.83
N PRO A 56 5.98 -20.55 -1.90
CA PRO A 56 7.34 -20.69 -2.41
C PRO A 56 7.91 -19.36 -2.87
N LEU A 57 9.18 -19.14 -2.61
CA LEU A 57 9.85 -17.89 -3.00
C LEU A 57 9.71 -17.55 -4.49
N PRO A 58 9.84 -18.52 -5.43
CA PRO A 58 9.66 -18.18 -6.85
C PRO A 58 8.28 -17.62 -7.18
N GLU A 59 7.22 -18.10 -6.53
CA GLU A 59 5.86 -17.58 -6.73
C GLU A 59 5.73 -16.16 -6.19
N VAL A 60 6.29 -15.91 -5.00
CA VAL A 60 6.27 -14.57 -4.40
C VAL A 60 6.99 -13.57 -5.30
N LYS A 61 8.16 -13.95 -5.81
CA LYS A 61 8.92 -13.09 -6.73
C LYS A 61 8.14 -12.79 -8.00
N GLU A 62 7.47 -13.78 -8.57
CA GLU A 62 6.69 -13.59 -9.79
C GLU A 62 5.55 -12.59 -9.58
N ILE A 63 4.82 -12.70 -8.47
CA ILE A 63 3.74 -11.77 -8.15
C ILE A 63 4.28 -10.36 -7.93
N LEU A 64 5.37 -10.23 -7.18
CA LEU A 64 5.98 -8.92 -6.93
C LEU A 64 6.51 -8.28 -8.22
N ASP A 65 7.08 -9.08 -9.13
CA ASP A 65 7.53 -8.57 -10.42
C ASP A 65 6.34 -8.04 -11.24
N THR A 66 5.21 -8.73 -11.19
CA THR A 66 3.98 -8.28 -11.87
C THR A 66 3.48 -6.96 -11.28
N VAL A 67 3.45 -6.85 -9.96
CA VAL A 67 3.05 -5.60 -9.28
C VAL A 67 3.98 -4.46 -9.65
N ARG A 68 5.29 -4.72 -9.66
CA ARG A 68 6.30 -3.71 -10.01
C ARG A 68 6.23 -3.28 -11.47
N ALA A 69 5.70 -4.11 -12.34
CA ALA A 69 5.52 -3.76 -13.75
C ALA A 69 4.42 -2.71 -13.95
N VAL A 70 3.47 -2.61 -13.02
CA VAL A 70 2.32 -1.69 -13.14
C VAL A 70 2.32 -0.57 -12.11
N CYS A 71 3.24 -0.59 -11.14
CA CYS A 71 3.34 0.44 -10.10
C CYS A 71 4.71 1.08 -10.10
N ASP A 72 4.75 2.38 -9.80
CA ASP A 72 6.00 3.04 -9.45
C ASP A 72 6.36 2.65 -8.02
N VAL A 73 7.64 2.40 -7.76
CA VAL A 73 8.12 2.02 -6.43
C VAL A 73 8.98 3.14 -5.87
N VAL A 74 8.57 3.72 -4.74
CA VAL A 74 9.35 4.75 -4.07
C VAL A 74 10.23 4.13 -2.99
N PRO A 75 11.44 4.69 -2.78
CA PRO A 75 12.40 4.11 -1.84
C PRO A 75 12.01 4.32 -0.39
N LEU A 76 12.59 3.51 0.49
CA LEU A 76 12.51 3.66 1.93
C LEU A 76 13.80 4.38 2.37
N THR A 77 13.69 5.68 2.64
CA THR A 77 14.84 6.53 2.97
C THR A 77 14.83 6.96 4.42
N VAL A 78 15.90 7.63 4.86
CA VAL A 78 15.94 8.25 6.19
C VAL A 78 14.84 9.31 6.31
N GLU A 79 14.57 10.05 5.24
CA GLU A 79 13.47 11.02 5.23
C GLU A 79 12.12 10.33 5.48
N THR A 80 11.88 9.18 4.85
CA THR A 80 10.67 8.39 5.08
C THR A 80 10.56 7.99 6.53
N HIS A 81 11.65 7.52 7.13
CA HIS A 81 11.69 7.13 8.52
C HIS A 81 11.35 8.30 9.45
N ASP A 82 11.99 9.44 9.25
CA ASP A 82 11.75 10.62 10.09
C ASP A 82 10.31 11.11 9.97
N ARG A 83 9.78 11.13 8.75
CA ARG A 83 8.40 11.51 8.51
C ARG A 83 7.43 10.54 9.17
N ALA A 84 7.74 9.25 9.14
CA ALA A 84 6.92 8.23 9.79
C ALA A 84 6.85 8.45 11.31
N LEU A 85 7.96 8.79 11.95
CA LEU A 85 7.96 9.08 13.39
C LEU A 85 7.08 10.28 13.73
N ALA A 86 7.08 11.31 12.86
CA ALA A 86 6.20 12.45 13.05
C ALA A 86 4.71 12.05 12.91
N ILE A 87 4.40 11.13 12.00
CA ILE A 87 3.04 10.60 11.83
C ILE A 87 2.63 9.79 13.07
N VAL A 88 3.53 8.95 13.60
CA VAL A 88 3.27 8.22 14.85
C VAL A 88 2.93 9.21 15.98
N ALA A 89 3.73 10.26 16.13
CA ALA A 89 3.55 11.25 17.19
C ALA A 89 2.21 11.98 17.04
N ARG A 90 1.81 12.31 15.82
CA ARG A 90 0.61 13.12 15.58
C ARG A 90 -0.68 12.30 15.60
N TYR A 91 -0.67 11.11 15.02
CA TYR A 91 -1.90 10.32 14.80
C TYR A 91 -1.98 9.05 15.64
N GLY A 92 -0.88 8.58 16.20
CA GLY A 92 -0.86 7.36 17.00
C GLY A 92 -0.94 6.07 16.21
N PHE A 93 -0.67 6.10 14.91
CA PHE A 93 -0.61 4.88 14.10
C PHE A 93 0.62 4.05 14.45
N SER A 94 0.61 2.76 14.07
CA SER A 94 1.79 1.91 14.20
C SER A 94 2.95 2.46 13.35
N LEU A 95 4.17 2.06 13.68
CA LEU A 95 5.34 2.47 12.89
C LEU A 95 5.21 2.03 11.43
N TYR A 96 4.80 0.79 11.18
CA TYR A 96 4.74 0.28 9.82
C TYR A 96 3.64 0.95 8.99
N ASP A 97 2.48 1.20 9.57
CA ASP A 97 1.43 1.99 8.92
C ASP A 97 1.92 3.41 8.62
N SER A 98 2.63 4.00 9.58
CA SER A 98 3.18 5.34 9.43
C SER A 98 4.25 5.42 8.34
N LEU A 99 5.04 4.35 8.15
CA LEU A 99 6.02 4.27 7.06
C LEU A 99 5.33 4.25 5.70
N VAL A 100 4.23 3.54 5.57
CA VAL A 100 3.44 3.53 4.33
C VAL A 100 2.84 4.91 4.08
N ILE A 101 2.25 5.52 5.10
CA ILE A 101 1.67 6.86 5.01
C ILE A 101 2.73 7.89 4.64
N ALA A 102 3.90 7.84 5.29
CA ALA A 102 4.99 8.78 5.02
C ALA A 102 5.45 8.67 3.56
N ALA A 103 5.61 7.45 3.05
CA ALA A 103 6.00 7.24 1.66
C ALA A 103 4.96 7.83 0.70
N ALA A 104 3.67 7.64 0.99
CA ALA A 104 2.59 8.19 0.17
C ALA A 104 2.61 9.72 0.17
N LEU A 105 2.83 10.34 1.33
CA LEU A 105 2.92 11.79 1.44
C LEU A 105 4.12 12.35 0.67
N ILE A 106 5.28 11.73 0.81
CA ILE A 106 6.51 12.15 0.11
C ILE A 106 6.34 12.00 -1.39
N ALA A 107 5.68 10.93 -1.83
CA ALA A 107 5.41 10.71 -3.25
C ALA A 107 4.39 11.69 -3.85
N GLY A 108 3.73 12.49 -3.01
CA GLY A 108 2.70 13.42 -3.46
C GLY A 108 1.37 12.77 -3.79
N SER A 109 1.14 11.55 -3.31
CA SER A 109 -0.11 10.84 -3.53
C SER A 109 -1.27 11.55 -2.84
N LYS A 110 -2.46 11.45 -3.43
CA LYS A 110 -3.68 12.06 -2.87
C LYS A 110 -4.58 11.05 -2.21
N ARG A 111 -4.49 9.78 -2.63
CA ARG A 111 -5.28 8.70 -2.09
C ARG A 111 -4.39 7.55 -1.66
N LEU A 112 -4.69 7.00 -0.49
CA LEU A 112 -4.07 5.78 0.00
C LEU A 112 -5.15 4.69 0.11
N TYR A 113 -5.06 3.69 -0.74
CA TYR A 113 -5.94 2.54 -0.65
C TYR A 113 -5.47 1.63 0.47
N SER A 114 -6.28 1.51 1.52
CA SER A 114 -5.98 0.71 2.71
C SER A 114 -7.26 0.16 3.31
N GLU A 115 -7.18 -1.05 3.85
CA GLU A 115 -8.27 -1.64 4.63
C GLU A 115 -8.04 -1.47 6.13
N ASP A 116 -6.79 -1.29 6.54
CA ASP A 116 -6.40 -1.23 7.96
C ASP A 116 -6.65 0.13 8.61
N LEU A 117 -6.72 1.18 7.81
CA LEU A 117 -6.92 2.55 8.29
C LEU A 117 -8.36 2.99 8.08
N GLN A 118 -8.76 4.07 8.76
CA GLN A 118 -10.14 4.56 8.71
C GLN A 118 -10.47 5.16 7.34
N HIS A 119 -11.47 4.59 6.69
CA HIS A 119 -11.96 5.09 5.41
C HIS A 119 -12.41 6.56 5.53
N GLY A 120 -11.94 7.38 4.61
CA GLY A 120 -12.27 8.80 4.53
C GLY A 120 -11.38 9.72 5.36
N GLN A 121 -10.51 9.17 6.21
CA GLN A 121 -9.60 10.00 7.00
C GLN A 121 -8.64 10.75 6.09
N VAL A 122 -8.42 12.04 6.37
CA VAL A 122 -7.44 12.87 5.66
C VAL A 122 -6.24 13.09 6.57
N ILE A 123 -5.06 12.77 6.06
CA ILE A 123 -3.81 12.87 6.81
C ILE A 123 -2.99 14.03 6.26
N ASP A 124 -2.53 14.91 7.16
CA ASP A 124 -1.74 16.11 6.84
C ASP A 124 -2.39 16.96 5.74
N ARG A 125 -3.73 17.01 5.70
CA ARG A 125 -4.52 17.78 4.75
C ARG A 125 -4.25 17.45 3.28
N GLN A 126 -3.58 16.33 3.02
CA GLN A 126 -3.12 15.95 1.68
C GLN A 126 -3.61 14.58 1.26
N LEU A 127 -3.46 13.58 2.13
CA LEU A 127 -3.67 12.18 1.80
C LEU A 127 -5.00 11.69 2.34
N ARG A 128 -5.89 11.22 1.47
CA ARG A 128 -7.17 10.63 1.88
C ARG A 128 -7.06 9.11 1.87
N VAL A 129 -7.43 8.49 2.99
CA VAL A 129 -7.55 7.04 3.07
C VAL A 129 -8.83 6.58 2.39
N VAL A 130 -8.73 5.58 1.52
CA VAL A 130 -9.88 4.98 0.82
C VAL A 130 -9.84 3.48 1.02
N ASN A 131 -10.89 2.93 1.62
CA ASN A 131 -11.06 1.48 1.64
C ASN A 131 -11.78 1.09 0.34
N PRO A 132 -11.11 0.37 -0.59
CA PRO A 132 -11.67 0.11 -1.91
C PRO A 132 -12.81 -0.91 -1.90
N PHE A 133 -13.07 -1.55 -0.77
CA PHE A 133 -14.08 -2.60 -0.61
C PHE A 133 -15.36 -2.07 0.05
N VAL A 134 -15.36 -0.83 0.48
CA VAL A 134 -16.54 -0.22 1.11
C VAL A 134 -17.52 0.22 0.03
N SER A 135 -18.80 -0.14 0.22
CA SER A 135 -19.87 0.32 -0.67
C SER A 135 -20.10 1.81 -0.49
N ARG A 136 -20.44 2.46 -1.57
CA ARG A 136 -20.77 3.89 -1.55
C ARG A 136 -22.18 4.14 -1.06
#